data_1350266a42e0e141b7afd492dc43d811
#
_entry.id   1350266a42e0e141b7afd492dc43d811
#
_cell.length_a   1.000
_cell.length_b   1.000
_cell.length_c   1.000
_cell.angle_alpha   90.00
_cell.angle_beta   90.00
_cell.angle_gamma   90.00
#
_symmetry.space_group_name_H-M   'P 1'
#
loop_
_entity.id
_entity.type
_entity.pdbx_description
1 polymer ?
#
loop_
_entity_poly.entity_id
_entity_poly.type
_entity_poly.pdbx_seq_one_letter_code
_entity_poly.pdbx_strand_id
1 'polypeptide(L)'
;MKYILSLNITFLCLISTIISAQINITYPTSRAVFQRNNSNQSSIYIAGNYTTFTDKVEARVIARTMTPTQGTTTNWTVIQLNPSNGYYYGTLNVSGGWYDLEVRHWNGTTLLGTASLQRIGVGEVFLIAGQSNATGDSDLKNQGNFGPRANDDRVSVVNYTVNFPTNYGGVVLPRAEFSRLDSTFNIAPFGVSAWCWGALGDTLTKRLNVPIAFFNGGWSGTGSNAWRESANDSTATPFNFFTMPRGMPYGNLRAALHFYVAQFGVRAVLWHQGETDNVQEVNRDTYGNNLKMVITKSREHSGKSNLAWVVSKASRFKGFQIINSRTWQPVIDAQNDVIGINGNTQPNYTTQVFEGPITDGLVGPNIRTSDSIHFVGNGHRILAGVWNQRLNTTFFTNSTPYLPIPPPTLTGDCNGVSNLLITVSNIYSSPNWNNNFTADNNLSTSYSYSASSGNYRVKVKDSNQNILISPQINIPTNFSGLIPIISQNSGTWHDFTTWKCGRIPTSIDFVIISSGQEVIVSSGLTGRFKRLELKGNIRLFNASKLQN
;
A
#
# COMPACT_ATOMS: atom_id res chain seq x y z
N MET A 1 -37.68 65.70 27.09
CA MET A 1 -36.27 65.52 26.80
C MET A 1 -36.01 64.01 26.77
N LYS A 2 -35.95 63.36 25.57
CA LYS A 2 -35.65 61.93 25.42
C LYS A 2 -34.22 61.85 24.88
N TYR A 3 -33.32 61.26 25.62
CA TYR A 3 -31.99 60.96 25.16
C TYR A 3 -31.99 59.62 24.40
N ILE A 4 -31.61 59.63 23.14
CA ILE A 4 -31.36 58.43 22.31
C ILE A 4 -29.89 58.09 22.47
N LEU A 5 -29.60 56.95 23.09
CA LEU A 5 -28.23 56.41 23.20
C LEU A 5 -27.97 55.60 21.92
N SER A 6 -27.05 56.08 21.08
CA SER A 6 -26.56 55.38 19.90
C SER A 6 -25.47 54.38 20.29
N LEU A 7 -25.76 53.09 20.14
CA LEU A 7 -24.80 52.01 20.40
C LEU A 7 -24.03 51.70 19.09
N ASN A 8 -22.77 52.15 19.01
CA ASN A 8 -21.87 51.78 17.91
C ASN A 8 -21.34 50.37 18.14
N ILE A 9 -21.87 49.38 17.39
CA ILE A 9 -21.33 48.03 17.36
C ILE A 9 -20.22 47.99 16.30
N THR A 10 -18.97 47.99 16.74
CA THR A 10 -17.81 47.75 15.86
C THR A 10 -17.75 46.27 15.57
N PHE A 11 -18.04 45.87 14.34
CA PHE A 11 -17.93 44.50 13.85
C PHE A 11 -16.45 44.20 13.63
N LEU A 12 -15.82 43.50 14.58
CA LEU A 12 -14.45 43.00 14.43
C LEU A 12 -14.46 41.80 13.48
N CYS A 13 -14.17 42.05 12.20
CA CYS A 13 -14.02 40.99 11.20
C CYS A 13 -12.76 40.18 11.52
N LEU A 14 -12.89 39.05 12.21
CA LEU A 14 -11.81 38.07 12.37
C LEU A 14 -11.52 37.46 11.00
N ILE A 15 -10.53 38.00 10.31
CA ILE A 15 -9.92 37.33 9.15
C ILE A 15 -9.20 36.10 9.70
N SER A 16 -9.85 34.94 9.64
CA SER A 16 -9.17 33.65 9.82
C SER A 16 -8.22 33.47 8.65
N THR A 17 -6.95 33.83 8.84
CA THR A 17 -5.88 33.39 7.93
C THR A 17 -5.89 31.86 7.96
N ILE A 18 -6.25 31.24 6.85
CA ILE A 18 -6.02 29.82 6.62
C ILE A 18 -4.50 29.68 6.61
N ILE A 19 -3.92 29.33 7.74
CA ILE A 19 -2.51 28.93 7.82
C ILE A 19 -2.44 27.62 7.04
N SER A 20 -2.02 27.68 5.78
CA SER A 20 -1.65 26.49 5.03
C SER A 20 -0.59 25.75 5.86
N ALA A 21 -0.83 24.48 6.15
CA ALA A 21 0.13 23.68 6.91
C ALA A 21 1.49 23.72 6.20
N GLN A 22 2.52 24.19 6.93
CA GLN A 22 3.87 24.33 6.38
C GLN A 22 4.52 22.98 6.07
N ILE A 23 3.95 21.89 6.59
CA ILE A 23 4.35 20.49 6.34
C ILE A 23 3.10 19.62 6.25
N ASN A 24 3.12 18.62 5.38
CA ASN A 24 2.06 17.60 5.27
C ASN A 24 2.64 16.20 5.15
N ILE A 25 1.78 15.18 5.31
CA ILE A 25 2.11 13.76 5.10
C ILE A 25 1.34 13.29 3.85
N THR A 26 2.05 12.77 2.85
CA THR A 26 1.44 12.22 1.63
C THR A 26 1.56 10.70 1.53
N TYR A 27 2.40 10.10 2.38
CA TYR A 27 2.56 8.66 2.55
C TYR A 27 2.98 8.36 4.00
N PRO A 28 2.42 7.32 4.62
CA PRO A 28 1.37 6.42 4.14
C PRO A 28 -0.01 7.08 4.04
N THR A 29 -1.02 6.33 3.61
CA THR A 29 -2.44 6.73 3.72
C THR A 29 -3.00 6.30 5.06
N SER A 30 -4.05 6.97 5.54
CA SER A 30 -4.77 6.57 6.75
C SER A 30 -5.23 5.10 6.64
N ARG A 31 -5.21 4.40 7.75
CA ARG A 31 -5.58 2.97 7.88
C ARG A 31 -4.68 1.98 7.12
N ALA A 32 -3.56 2.42 6.55
CA ALA A 32 -2.57 1.50 5.99
C ALA A 32 -2.04 0.57 7.09
N VAL A 33 -1.95 -0.72 6.77
CA VAL A 33 -1.35 -1.74 7.65
C VAL A 33 -0.14 -2.33 6.96
N PHE A 34 1.02 -2.21 7.61
CA PHE A 34 2.28 -2.76 7.14
C PHE A 34 2.55 -4.11 7.81
N GLN A 35 2.88 -5.12 7.01
CA GLN A 35 3.17 -6.45 7.51
C GLN A 35 4.35 -6.42 8.49
N ARG A 36 4.15 -6.93 9.70
CA ARG A 36 5.22 -7.10 10.69
C ARG A 36 6.04 -8.37 10.44
N ASN A 37 7.29 -8.35 10.85
CA ASN A 37 8.15 -9.54 10.92
C ASN A 37 7.81 -10.41 12.15
N ASN A 38 8.53 -11.55 12.30
CA ASN A 38 8.34 -12.44 13.45
C ASN A 38 8.88 -11.88 14.77
N SER A 39 9.64 -10.77 14.73
CA SER A 39 10.04 -9.98 15.91
C SER A 39 9.07 -8.86 16.24
N ASN A 40 7.84 -8.91 15.69
CA ASN A 40 6.79 -7.93 15.90
C ASN A 40 7.13 -6.50 15.47
N GLN A 41 7.86 -6.31 14.37
CA GLN A 41 8.30 -5.00 13.88
C GLN A 41 8.12 -4.85 12.37
N SER A 42 7.95 -3.61 11.91
CA SER A 42 8.07 -3.21 10.49
C SER A 42 8.63 -1.80 10.37
N SER A 43 9.30 -1.52 9.26
CA SER A 43 9.66 -0.16 8.89
C SER A 43 8.50 0.50 8.17
N ILE A 44 8.01 1.62 8.71
CA ILE A 44 7.03 2.49 8.06
C ILE A 44 7.79 3.50 7.22
N TYR A 45 7.48 3.56 5.93
CA TYR A 45 7.95 4.63 5.06
C TYR A 45 7.08 5.86 5.24
N ILE A 46 7.72 7.04 5.34
CA ILE A 46 7.03 8.30 5.61
C ILE A 46 7.53 9.33 4.60
N ALA A 47 6.62 10.01 3.94
CA ALA A 47 6.97 11.09 3.02
C ALA A 47 5.88 12.17 2.99
N GLY A 48 6.28 13.35 2.55
CA GLY A 48 5.38 14.48 2.41
C GLY A 48 6.07 15.71 1.85
N ASN A 49 5.40 16.85 1.95
CA ASN A 49 5.90 18.10 1.40
C ASN A 49 5.97 19.17 2.49
N TYR A 50 6.86 20.13 2.28
CA TYR A 50 6.99 21.32 3.13
C TYR A 50 7.13 22.57 2.24
N THR A 51 6.81 23.76 2.79
CA THR A 51 6.75 25.01 2.03
C THR A 51 7.73 26.06 2.49
N THR A 52 8.56 25.76 3.50
CA THR A 52 9.58 26.67 4.05
C THR A 52 10.90 25.95 4.21
N PHE A 53 12.01 26.67 4.15
CA PHE A 53 13.34 26.08 4.31
C PHE A 53 13.41 25.23 5.58
N THR A 54 13.81 23.98 5.39
CA THR A 54 13.84 22.95 6.43
C THR A 54 15.20 22.26 6.44
N ASP A 55 15.81 22.12 7.60
CA ASP A 55 17.08 21.42 7.76
C ASP A 55 16.93 20.03 8.42
N LYS A 56 15.79 19.80 9.09
CA LYS A 56 15.55 18.53 9.77
C LYS A 56 14.07 18.18 9.81
N VAL A 57 13.75 16.92 9.49
CA VAL A 57 12.41 16.33 9.67
C VAL A 57 12.49 15.17 10.65
N GLU A 58 11.60 15.19 11.62
CA GLU A 58 11.45 14.13 12.62
C GLU A 58 10.05 13.53 12.56
N ALA A 59 9.95 12.25 12.90
CA ALA A 59 8.69 11.54 13.00
C ALA A 59 8.60 10.73 14.29
N ARG A 60 7.38 10.48 14.74
CA ARG A 60 7.05 9.50 15.78
C ARG A 60 5.69 8.88 15.53
N VAL A 61 5.42 7.77 16.18
CA VAL A 61 4.07 7.22 16.28
C VAL A 61 3.58 7.30 17.72
N ILE A 62 2.29 7.60 17.88
CA ILE A 62 1.59 7.62 19.17
C ILE A 62 0.61 6.44 19.17
N ALA A 63 0.79 5.53 20.13
CA ALA A 63 -0.11 4.39 20.30
C ALA A 63 -1.52 4.89 20.65
N ARG A 64 -2.52 4.38 19.94
CA ARG A 64 -3.91 4.75 20.21
C ARG A 64 -4.37 4.14 21.52
N THR A 65 -4.99 4.99 22.34
CA THR A 65 -5.48 4.62 23.68
C THR A 65 -6.81 3.86 23.54
N MET A 66 -6.74 2.56 23.68
CA MET A 66 -7.87 1.65 23.88
C MET A 66 -7.46 0.63 24.94
N THR A 67 -8.39 -0.15 25.43
CA THR A 67 -8.08 -1.22 26.39
C THR A 67 -8.10 -2.58 25.66
N PRO A 68 -6.95 -3.26 25.52
CA PRO A 68 -5.58 -2.87 25.90
C PRO A 68 -5.00 -1.79 24.98
N THR A 69 -3.95 -1.09 25.45
CA THR A 69 -3.19 -0.14 24.63
C THR A 69 -2.68 -0.78 23.34
N GLN A 70 -2.85 -0.09 22.22
CA GLN A 70 -2.64 -0.65 20.89
C GLN A 70 -1.26 -0.33 20.34
N GLY A 71 -0.21 -0.76 21.01
CA GLY A 71 1.18 -0.57 20.59
C GLY A 71 2.00 0.23 21.59
N THR A 72 3.18 0.70 21.16
CA THR A 72 4.12 1.47 21.97
C THR A 72 4.43 2.80 21.28
N THR A 73 4.17 3.91 21.96
CA THR A 73 4.55 5.24 21.48
C THR A 73 6.07 5.34 21.34
N THR A 74 6.54 5.88 20.22
CA THR A 74 7.98 6.11 20.00
C THR A 74 8.39 7.52 20.40
N ASN A 75 9.68 7.69 20.65
CA ASN A 75 10.27 9.03 20.71
C ASN A 75 10.35 9.66 19.31
N TRP A 76 10.52 11.00 19.27
CA TRP A 76 10.86 11.70 18.04
C TRP A 76 12.18 11.17 17.48
N THR A 77 12.17 10.77 16.22
CA THR A 77 13.32 10.22 15.50
C THR A 77 13.55 11.06 14.25
N VAL A 78 14.80 11.47 14.01
CA VAL A 78 15.18 12.16 12.77
C VAL A 78 15.02 11.17 11.61
N ILE A 79 14.15 11.50 10.66
CA ILE A 79 13.91 10.70 9.46
C ILE A 79 14.62 11.26 8.24
N GLN A 80 14.93 12.57 8.24
CA GLN A 80 15.72 13.18 7.18
C GLN A 80 16.42 14.45 7.68
N LEU A 81 17.70 14.60 7.29
CA LEU A 81 18.46 15.83 7.42
C LEU A 81 18.58 16.51 6.05
N ASN A 82 18.52 17.84 6.04
CA ASN A 82 18.63 18.69 4.86
C ASN A 82 17.75 18.22 3.68
N PRO A 83 16.43 18.05 3.88
CA PRO A 83 15.53 17.74 2.79
C PRO A 83 15.59 18.86 1.72
N SER A 84 15.28 18.55 0.49
CA SER A 84 15.30 19.49 -0.63
C SER A 84 14.04 19.37 -1.48
N ASN A 85 13.82 20.37 -2.35
CA ASN A 85 12.71 20.37 -3.31
C ASN A 85 11.31 20.47 -2.70
N GLY A 86 11.19 20.94 -1.45
CA GLY A 86 9.90 20.97 -0.77
C GLY A 86 9.34 19.57 -0.45
N TYR A 87 10.17 18.53 -0.51
CA TYR A 87 9.80 17.14 -0.35
C TYR A 87 10.71 16.45 0.67
N TYR A 88 10.11 15.66 1.55
CA TYR A 88 10.84 14.84 2.51
C TYR A 88 10.40 13.38 2.45
N TYR A 89 11.30 12.49 2.83
CA TYR A 89 11.05 11.06 2.98
C TYR A 89 11.98 10.45 4.03
N GLY A 90 11.54 9.34 4.60
CA GLY A 90 12.36 8.58 5.53
C GLY A 90 11.63 7.36 6.05
N THR A 91 12.23 6.70 7.02
CA THR A 91 11.68 5.48 7.62
C THR A 91 11.67 5.58 9.14
N LEU A 92 10.68 4.94 9.75
CA LEU A 92 10.58 4.76 11.19
C LEU A 92 10.32 3.28 11.47
N ASN A 93 11.17 2.64 12.28
CA ASN A 93 10.95 1.26 12.71
C ASN A 93 9.96 1.24 13.88
N VAL A 94 8.86 0.49 13.73
CA VAL A 94 7.72 0.51 14.63
C VAL A 94 7.31 -0.91 15.01
N SER A 95 7.02 -1.14 16.29
CA SER A 95 6.47 -2.40 16.77
C SER A 95 5.02 -2.59 16.33
N GLY A 96 4.54 -3.84 16.37
CA GLY A 96 3.14 -4.15 16.07
C GLY A 96 2.17 -3.32 16.90
N GLY A 97 1.20 -2.69 16.24
CA GLY A 97 0.25 -1.82 16.90
C GLY A 97 -0.55 -0.93 15.95
N TRP A 98 -1.41 -0.09 16.55
CA TRP A 98 -2.27 0.88 15.86
C TRP A 98 -1.99 2.28 16.39
N TYR A 99 -1.68 3.20 15.48
CA TYR A 99 -1.02 4.44 15.83
C TYR A 99 -1.60 5.65 15.12
N ASP A 100 -1.35 6.82 15.68
CA ASP A 100 -1.36 8.09 14.97
C ASP A 100 0.10 8.48 14.68
N LEU A 101 0.39 8.82 13.41
CA LEU A 101 1.70 9.27 12.97
C LEU A 101 1.79 10.78 13.11
N GLU A 102 2.89 11.27 13.70
CA GLU A 102 3.23 12.68 13.75
C GLU A 102 4.56 12.95 13.08
N VAL A 103 4.62 14.04 12.34
CA VAL A 103 5.83 14.57 11.70
C VAL A 103 6.00 16.03 12.10
N ARG A 104 7.24 16.45 12.32
CA ARG A 104 7.59 17.85 12.56
C ARG A 104 8.86 18.23 11.82
N HIS A 105 9.00 19.53 11.51
CA HIS A 105 10.17 20.03 10.80
C HIS A 105 10.76 21.26 11.44
N TRP A 106 12.06 21.48 11.21
CA TRP A 106 12.88 22.44 11.91
C TRP A 106 13.74 23.27 10.95
N ASN A 107 14.09 24.48 11.41
CA ASN A 107 15.19 25.28 10.90
C ASN A 107 16.09 25.68 12.09
N GLY A 108 17.27 25.07 12.20
CA GLY A 108 18.12 25.14 13.39
C GLY A 108 17.37 24.60 14.62
N THR A 109 17.17 25.46 15.62
CA THR A 109 16.43 25.15 16.84
C THR A 109 14.95 25.55 16.78
N THR A 110 14.52 26.19 15.70
CA THR A 110 13.13 26.68 15.54
C THR A 110 12.24 25.59 14.99
N LEU A 111 11.20 25.21 15.72
CA LEU A 111 10.12 24.36 15.22
C LEU A 111 9.26 25.17 14.25
N LEU A 112 9.15 24.72 12.99
CA LEU A 112 8.41 25.41 11.94
C LEU A 112 6.95 24.95 11.84
N GLY A 113 6.70 23.67 12.10
CA GLY A 113 5.35 23.11 12.02
C GLY A 113 5.29 21.62 12.30
N THR A 114 4.07 21.12 12.41
CA THR A 114 3.75 19.71 12.64
C THR A 114 2.61 19.26 11.73
N ALA A 115 2.60 17.97 11.38
CA ALA A 115 1.50 17.31 10.71
C ALA A 115 1.20 16.00 11.41
N SER A 116 -0.07 15.55 11.33
CA SER A 116 -0.49 14.27 11.88
C SER A 116 -1.34 13.49 10.88
N LEU A 117 -1.24 12.17 10.95
CA LEU A 117 -2.06 11.23 10.19
C LEU A 117 -2.59 10.17 11.14
N GLN A 118 -3.90 10.10 11.24
CA GLN A 118 -4.55 9.15 12.13
C GLN A 118 -4.62 7.75 11.51
N ARG A 119 -4.55 6.73 12.39
CA ARG A 119 -4.78 5.33 12.05
C ARG A 119 -3.80 4.79 11.02
N ILE A 120 -2.60 4.52 11.45
CA ILE A 120 -1.65 3.68 10.71
C ILE A 120 -1.33 2.44 11.53
N GLY A 121 -0.98 1.34 10.89
CA GLY A 121 -0.77 0.08 11.57
C GLY A 121 0.48 -0.68 11.17
N VAL A 122 1.02 -1.38 12.14
CA VAL A 122 1.97 -2.48 11.95
C VAL A 122 1.30 -3.74 12.47
N GLY A 123 1.03 -4.70 11.57
CA GLY A 123 0.21 -5.86 11.91
C GLY A 123 0.31 -6.99 10.91
N GLU A 124 -0.81 -7.65 10.63
CA GLU A 124 -0.85 -8.76 9.68
C GLU A 124 -1.62 -8.38 8.42
N VAL A 125 -1.05 -8.74 7.28
CA VAL A 125 -1.66 -8.56 5.97
C VAL A 125 -1.87 -9.93 5.34
N PHE A 126 -3.09 -10.22 4.90
CA PHE A 126 -3.45 -11.47 4.25
C PHE A 126 -3.96 -11.20 2.83
N LEU A 127 -3.62 -12.12 1.92
CA LEU A 127 -4.16 -12.15 0.57
C LEU A 127 -5.06 -13.36 0.41
N ILE A 128 -6.32 -13.15 0.12
CA ILE A 128 -7.33 -14.18 -0.03
C ILE A 128 -7.35 -14.63 -1.50
N ALA A 129 -7.46 -15.94 -1.74
CA ALA A 129 -7.59 -16.52 -3.07
C ALA A 129 -8.45 -17.80 -3.02
N GLY A 130 -9.00 -18.19 -4.16
CA GLY A 130 -9.88 -19.35 -4.28
C GLY A 130 -11.17 -19.01 -5.03
N GLN A 131 -12.25 -19.72 -4.73
CA GLN A 131 -13.54 -19.50 -5.39
C GLN A 131 -14.55 -18.72 -4.51
N SER A 132 -15.85 -18.91 -4.68
CA SER A 132 -16.91 -18.09 -4.06
C SER A 132 -16.82 -17.97 -2.53
N ASN A 133 -16.46 -19.04 -1.82
CA ASN A 133 -16.27 -18.98 -0.35
C ASN A 133 -15.01 -18.23 0.09
N ALA A 134 -14.12 -17.90 -0.85
CA ALA A 134 -13.00 -16.96 -0.65
C ALA A 134 -13.39 -15.52 -1.03
N THR A 135 -13.95 -15.38 -2.26
CA THR A 135 -14.26 -14.09 -2.88
C THR A 135 -15.45 -13.39 -2.24
N GLY A 136 -16.37 -14.16 -1.68
CA GLY A 136 -17.77 -13.82 -1.48
C GLY A 136 -18.58 -14.16 -2.76
N ASP A 137 -19.87 -14.11 -2.67
CA ASP A 137 -20.77 -14.41 -3.77
C ASP A 137 -21.68 -13.22 -4.08
N SER A 138 -21.68 -12.77 -5.36
CA SER A 138 -22.42 -11.58 -5.76
C SER A 138 -23.92 -11.79 -5.73
N ASP A 139 -24.42 -12.99 -6.06
CA ASP A 139 -25.85 -13.28 -6.05
C ASP A 139 -26.38 -13.32 -4.62
N LEU A 140 -25.65 -13.95 -3.71
CA LEU A 140 -25.97 -13.94 -2.27
C LEU A 140 -25.85 -12.53 -1.68
N LYS A 141 -24.86 -11.73 -2.10
CA LYS A 141 -24.76 -10.33 -1.74
C LYS A 141 -26.01 -9.56 -2.17
N ASN A 142 -26.47 -9.74 -3.38
CA ASN A 142 -27.69 -9.09 -3.88
C ASN A 142 -28.97 -9.52 -3.12
N GLN A 143 -28.94 -10.69 -2.48
CA GLN A 143 -29.99 -11.19 -1.58
C GLN A 143 -29.78 -10.78 -0.11
N GLY A 144 -28.84 -9.89 0.20
CA GLY A 144 -28.56 -9.40 1.56
C GLY A 144 -27.60 -10.26 2.40
N ASN A 145 -26.95 -11.28 1.82
CA ASN A 145 -25.98 -12.12 2.49
C ASN A 145 -24.55 -11.62 2.29
N PHE A 146 -24.18 -10.52 2.95
CA PHE A 146 -22.86 -9.88 2.79
C PHE A 146 -21.77 -10.50 3.68
N GLY A 147 -22.15 -11.23 4.71
CA GLY A 147 -21.30 -11.55 5.83
C GLY A 147 -21.15 -10.39 6.83
N PRO A 148 -20.60 -10.65 8.02
CA PRO A 148 -20.49 -9.64 9.07
C PRO A 148 -19.41 -8.61 8.75
N ARG A 149 -19.74 -7.32 8.97
CA ARG A 149 -18.74 -6.26 9.00
C ARG A 149 -17.72 -6.50 10.12
N ALA A 150 -16.58 -5.87 10.04
CA ALA A 150 -15.65 -5.77 11.16
C ALA A 150 -16.20 -4.79 12.22
N ASN A 151 -16.20 -5.20 13.49
CA ASN A 151 -16.52 -4.33 14.62
C ASN A 151 -15.29 -3.58 15.10
N ASP A 152 -14.11 -4.23 15.04
CA ASP A 152 -12.84 -3.62 15.43
C ASP A 152 -12.39 -2.59 14.38
N ASP A 153 -11.99 -1.40 14.84
CA ASP A 153 -11.52 -0.31 13.99
C ASP A 153 -10.21 -0.65 13.24
N ARG A 154 -9.50 -1.69 13.67
CA ARG A 154 -8.20 -2.12 13.13
C ARG A 154 -8.27 -3.10 11.96
N VAL A 155 -9.46 -3.46 11.48
CA VAL A 155 -9.62 -4.33 10.31
C VAL A 155 -9.75 -3.48 9.06
N SER A 156 -8.74 -3.49 8.22
CA SER A 156 -8.60 -2.59 7.07
C SER A 156 -8.71 -3.32 5.74
N VAL A 157 -9.36 -2.70 4.78
CA VAL A 157 -9.45 -3.15 3.38
C VAL A 157 -9.40 -1.95 2.44
N VAL A 158 -9.11 -2.19 1.17
CA VAL A 158 -9.34 -1.23 0.10
C VAL A 158 -10.69 -1.55 -0.53
N ASN A 159 -11.69 -0.69 -0.28
CA ASN A 159 -12.99 -0.83 -0.93
C ASN A 159 -12.95 -0.26 -2.35
N TYR A 160 -13.60 -0.91 -3.30
CA TYR A 160 -13.56 -0.52 -4.72
C TYR A 160 -14.84 -0.97 -5.46
N THR A 161 -15.03 -0.42 -6.65
CA THR A 161 -16.05 -0.93 -7.58
C THR A 161 -15.49 -2.12 -8.36
N VAL A 162 -16.14 -3.27 -8.29
CA VAL A 162 -15.73 -4.48 -9.03
C VAL A 162 -15.83 -4.23 -10.53
N ASN A 163 -14.73 -4.42 -11.25
CA ASN A 163 -14.69 -4.41 -12.70
C ASN A 163 -14.17 -5.77 -13.17
N PHE A 164 -14.93 -6.46 -14.03
CA PHE A 164 -14.49 -7.70 -14.61
C PHE A 164 -13.37 -7.43 -15.63
N PRO A 165 -12.15 -7.90 -15.39
CA PRO A 165 -11.04 -7.67 -16.31
C PRO A 165 -11.21 -8.51 -17.59
N THR A 166 -10.77 -7.98 -18.71
CA THR A 166 -10.77 -8.67 -20.00
C THR A 166 -9.56 -9.59 -20.18
N ASN A 167 -8.52 -9.39 -19.39
CA ASN A 167 -7.29 -10.19 -19.33
C ASN A 167 -6.49 -9.78 -18.08
N TYR A 168 -5.34 -10.43 -17.83
CA TYR A 168 -4.47 -10.07 -16.70
C TYR A 168 -4.09 -8.59 -16.69
N GLY A 169 -3.76 -8.01 -17.84
CA GLY A 169 -3.40 -6.57 -17.94
C GLY A 169 -4.57 -5.62 -17.69
N GLY A 170 -5.80 -6.11 -17.74
CA GLY A 170 -7.03 -5.34 -17.47
C GLY A 170 -7.48 -5.36 -16.02
N VAL A 171 -6.72 -5.97 -15.09
CA VAL A 171 -7.04 -5.92 -13.66
C VAL A 171 -6.91 -4.49 -13.15
N VAL A 172 -8.02 -3.94 -12.68
CA VAL A 172 -8.04 -2.61 -12.09
C VAL A 172 -7.47 -2.69 -10.66
N LEU A 173 -6.45 -1.90 -10.41
CA LEU A 173 -5.77 -1.80 -9.12
C LEU A 173 -6.03 -0.40 -8.55
N PRO A 174 -7.15 -0.19 -7.83
CA PRO A 174 -7.42 1.09 -7.22
C PRO A 174 -6.30 1.43 -6.23
N ARG A 175 -6.02 2.72 -6.09
CA ARG A 175 -5.08 3.23 -5.10
C ARG A 175 -5.47 2.68 -3.72
N ALA A 176 -4.46 2.38 -2.91
CA ALA A 176 -4.65 1.84 -1.56
C ALA A 176 -5.18 2.93 -0.60
N GLU A 177 -6.45 3.26 -0.74
CA GLU A 177 -7.23 4.06 0.20
C GLU A 177 -8.02 3.12 1.10
N PHE A 178 -7.56 3.02 2.34
CA PHE A 178 -8.10 2.03 3.25
C PHE A 178 -9.34 2.52 3.99
N SER A 179 -10.25 1.59 4.23
CA SER A 179 -11.43 1.75 5.07
C SER A 179 -11.53 0.60 6.08
N ARG A 180 -12.26 0.79 7.18
CA ARG A 180 -12.67 -0.35 8.02
C ARG A 180 -13.62 -1.23 7.20
N LEU A 181 -13.43 -2.54 7.24
CA LEU A 181 -14.26 -3.46 6.47
C LEU A 181 -15.74 -3.40 6.91
N ASP A 182 -16.60 -2.88 6.03
CA ASP A 182 -18.05 -2.96 6.16
C ASP A 182 -18.62 -4.18 5.43
N SER A 183 -19.81 -4.63 5.81
CA SER A 183 -20.45 -5.82 5.25
C SER A 183 -20.65 -5.74 3.73
N THR A 184 -20.97 -4.57 3.23
CA THR A 184 -21.26 -4.33 1.80
C THR A 184 -20.04 -4.03 0.95
N PHE A 185 -18.86 -3.83 1.59
CA PHE A 185 -17.64 -3.46 0.87
C PHE A 185 -17.11 -4.61 0.01
N ASN A 186 -16.59 -4.24 -1.12
CA ASN A 186 -15.71 -5.10 -1.90
C ASN A 186 -14.29 -5.05 -1.31
N ILE A 187 -13.53 -6.13 -1.49
CA ILE A 187 -12.14 -6.21 -1.01
C ILE A 187 -11.22 -6.30 -2.23
N ALA A 188 -10.45 -5.24 -2.51
CA ALA A 188 -9.59 -5.19 -3.69
C ALA A 188 -8.58 -6.36 -3.76
N PRO A 189 -8.21 -6.83 -4.99
CA PRO A 189 -8.68 -6.33 -6.28
C PRO A 189 -9.99 -6.94 -6.78
N PHE A 190 -10.52 -8.04 -6.19
CA PHE A 190 -11.66 -8.74 -6.78
C PHE A 190 -12.65 -9.37 -5.77
N GLY A 191 -12.46 -9.23 -4.47
CA GLY A 191 -13.44 -9.69 -3.47
C GLY A 191 -14.73 -8.89 -3.55
N VAL A 192 -15.88 -9.56 -3.42
CA VAL A 192 -17.21 -8.95 -3.67
C VAL A 192 -17.99 -8.65 -2.41
N SER A 193 -17.58 -9.14 -1.23
CA SER A 193 -18.23 -8.84 0.04
C SER A 193 -17.31 -9.10 1.24
N ALA A 194 -17.76 -8.69 2.45
CA ALA A 194 -17.04 -8.96 3.69
C ALA A 194 -16.93 -10.46 4.02
N TRP A 195 -17.89 -11.27 3.58
CA TRP A 195 -17.95 -12.72 3.82
C TRP A 195 -17.63 -13.07 5.29
N CYS A 196 -16.68 -13.99 5.53
CA CYS A 196 -16.20 -14.30 6.88
C CYS A 196 -15.04 -13.39 7.36
N TRP A 197 -14.47 -12.57 6.48
CA TRP A 197 -13.21 -11.87 6.71
C TRP A 197 -13.34 -10.75 7.74
N GLY A 198 -14.52 -10.10 7.86
CA GLY A 198 -14.76 -9.11 8.91
C GLY A 198 -14.73 -9.73 10.31
N ALA A 199 -15.42 -10.85 10.50
CA ALA A 199 -15.41 -11.59 11.77
C ALA A 199 -14.04 -12.23 12.07
N LEU A 200 -13.31 -12.69 11.05
CA LEU A 200 -11.95 -13.20 11.22
C LEU A 200 -11.00 -12.06 11.64
N GLY A 201 -11.10 -10.91 10.99
CA GLY A 201 -10.34 -9.72 11.36
C GLY A 201 -10.55 -9.33 12.84
N ASP A 202 -11.79 -9.26 13.29
CA ASP A 202 -12.14 -8.97 14.69
C ASP A 202 -11.49 -9.95 15.66
N THR A 203 -11.53 -11.25 15.34
CA THR A 203 -10.97 -12.28 16.20
C THR A 203 -9.44 -12.23 16.25
N LEU A 204 -8.80 -11.99 15.09
CA LEU A 204 -7.35 -11.86 14.99
C LEU A 204 -6.85 -10.58 15.68
N THR A 205 -7.51 -9.43 15.47
CA THR A 205 -7.13 -8.18 16.14
C THR A 205 -7.21 -8.30 17.65
N LYS A 206 -8.27 -8.93 18.16
CA LYS A 206 -8.44 -9.18 19.59
C LYS A 206 -7.32 -10.08 20.16
N ARG A 207 -6.98 -11.16 19.44
CA ARG A 207 -6.01 -12.15 19.92
C ARG A 207 -4.57 -11.67 19.80
N LEU A 208 -4.22 -10.99 18.69
CA LEU A 208 -2.84 -10.60 18.40
C LEU A 208 -2.53 -9.18 18.88
N ASN A 209 -3.55 -8.41 19.23
CA ASN A 209 -3.48 -6.98 19.56
C ASN A 209 -2.76 -6.12 18.51
N VAL A 210 -2.93 -6.46 17.23
CA VAL A 210 -2.40 -5.69 16.09
C VAL A 210 -3.48 -5.52 15.02
N PRO A 211 -3.37 -4.53 14.13
CA PRO A 211 -4.29 -4.37 13.01
C PRO A 211 -4.16 -5.51 11.98
N ILE A 212 -5.26 -5.74 11.26
CA ILE A 212 -5.35 -6.74 10.20
C ILE A 212 -5.77 -6.06 8.90
N ALA A 213 -5.10 -6.36 7.80
CA ALA A 213 -5.55 -5.98 6.47
C ALA A 213 -5.80 -7.20 5.58
N PHE A 214 -6.84 -7.12 4.76
CA PHE A 214 -7.16 -8.12 3.76
C PHE A 214 -7.16 -7.53 2.35
N PHE A 215 -6.56 -8.29 1.42
CA PHE A 215 -6.75 -8.17 -0.02
C PHE A 215 -7.37 -9.46 -0.54
N ASN A 216 -8.12 -9.40 -1.64
CA ASN A 216 -8.84 -10.57 -2.14
C ASN A 216 -8.77 -10.66 -3.67
N GLY A 217 -8.08 -11.68 -4.16
CA GLY A 217 -7.94 -12.02 -5.58
C GLY A 217 -8.69 -13.29 -5.97
N GLY A 218 -9.65 -13.77 -5.18
CA GLY A 218 -10.48 -14.94 -5.51
C GLY A 218 -11.41 -14.68 -6.71
N TRP A 219 -12.01 -15.77 -7.25
CA TRP A 219 -13.00 -15.68 -8.32
C TRP A 219 -14.02 -16.82 -8.20
N SER A 220 -15.29 -16.47 -8.06
CA SER A 220 -16.40 -17.44 -7.92
C SER A 220 -16.50 -18.40 -9.09
N GLY A 221 -16.91 -19.66 -8.84
CA GLY A 221 -17.17 -20.66 -9.87
C GLY A 221 -15.94 -21.24 -10.56
N THR A 222 -14.74 -21.09 -9.98
CA THR A 222 -13.49 -21.53 -10.61
C THR A 222 -12.96 -22.84 -10.04
N GLY A 223 -12.67 -23.81 -10.93
CA GLY A 223 -11.98 -25.05 -10.60
C GLY A 223 -10.45 -24.90 -10.63
N SER A 224 -9.76 -25.86 -10.05
CA SER A 224 -8.29 -25.89 -9.97
C SER A 224 -7.62 -25.85 -11.36
N ASN A 225 -8.24 -26.45 -12.39
CA ASN A 225 -7.77 -26.37 -13.78
C ASN A 225 -7.70 -24.93 -14.28
N ALA A 226 -8.75 -24.12 -14.04
CA ALA A 226 -8.78 -22.73 -14.47
C ALA A 226 -7.67 -21.90 -13.82
N TRP A 227 -7.41 -22.15 -12.53
CA TRP A 227 -6.31 -21.50 -11.81
C TRP A 227 -4.94 -21.88 -12.38
N ARG A 228 -4.71 -23.17 -12.67
CA ARG A 228 -3.47 -23.66 -13.28
C ARG A 228 -3.25 -23.08 -14.69
N GLU A 229 -4.28 -23.15 -15.54
CA GLU A 229 -4.20 -22.67 -16.93
C GLU A 229 -3.91 -21.18 -16.97
N SER A 230 -4.61 -20.40 -16.18
CA SER A 230 -4.39 -18.96 -16.09
C SER A 230 -3.05 -18.58 -15.45
N ALA A 231 -2.50 -19.39 -14.53
CA ALA A 231 -1.17 -19.18 -13.98
C ALA A 231 -0.06 -19.36 -15.05
N ASN A 232 -0.35 -20.09 -16.14
CA ASN A 232 0.50 -20.22 -17.32
C ASN A 232 0.12 -19.25 -18.45
N ASP A 233 -0.57 -18.15 -18.13
CA ASP A 233 -1.03 -17.13 -19.08
C ASP A 233 -1.93 -17.67 -20.22
N SER A 234 -2.60 -18.80 -19.99
CA SER A 234 -3.56 -19.41 -20.94
C SER A 234 -4.98 -18.93 -20.66
N THR A 235 -5.86 -19.16 -21.64
CA THR A 235 -7.31 -19.05 -21.43
C THR A 235 -7.77 -20.26 -20.62
N ALA A 236 -8.49 -19.99 -19.53
CA ALA A 236 -8.95 -21.04 -18.64
C ALA A 236 -10.14 -21.82 -19.23
N THR A 237 -10.23 -23.10 -18.91
CA THR A 237 -11.35 -23.97 -19.27
C THR A 237 -12.65 -23.47 -18.65
N PRO A 238 -13.71 -23.21 -19.43
CA PRO A 238 -14.97 -22.71 -18.90
C PRO A 238 -15.62 -23.70 -17.93
N PHE A 239 -16.22 -23.19 -16.88
CA PHE A 239 -17.15 -23.92 -16.04
C PHE A 239 -18.53 -23.24 -16.12
N ASN A 240 -19.59 -23.99 -16.36
CA ASN A 240 -20.97 -23.49 -16.38
C ASN A 240 -21.18 -22.28 -17.31
N PHE A 241 -20.72 -22.31 -18.54
CA PHE A 241 -20.89 -21.24 -19.55
C PHE A 241 -20.06 -19.96 -19.35
N PHE A 242 -19.26 -19.86 -18.29
CA PHE A 242 -18.37 -18.72 -18.12
C PHE A 242 -17.04 -18.96 -18.84
N THR A 243 -16.80 -18.19 -19.89
CA THR A 243 -15.46 -18.10 -20.50
C THR A 243 -14.61 -17.16 -19.68
N MET A 244 -13.53 -17.67 -19.09
CA MET A 244 -12.59 -16.84 -18.35
C MET A 244 -11.72 -16.03 -19.33
N PRO A 245 -11.49 -14.73 -19.06
CA PRO A 245 -10.50 -13.98 -19.81
C PRO A 245 -9.10 -14.60 -19.69
N ARG A 246 -8.25 -14.41 -20.69
CA ARG A 246 -6.88 -14.93 -20.68
C ARG A 246 -6.12 -14.49 -19.43
N GLY A 247 -5.47 -15.43 -18.75
CA GLY A 247 -4.75 -15.19 -17.51
C GLY A 247 -5.64 -15.09 -16.26
N MET A 248 -6.96 -15.29 -16.38
CA MET A 248 -7.90 -15.28 -15.25
C MET A 248 -8.39 -16.70 -14.93
N PRO A 249 -8.60 -17.01 -13.63
CA PRO A 249 -8.71 -16.16 -12.43
C PRO A 249 -7.38 -15.80 -11.75
N TYR A 250 -6.29 -16.50 -12.04
CA TYR A 250 -4.99 -16.30 -11.38
C TYR A 250 -4.47 -14.85 -11.47
N GLY A 251 -4.81 -14.13 -12.54
CA GLY A 251 -4.39 -12.75 -12.76
C GLY A 251 -4.72 -11.79 -11.62
N ASN A 252 -5.84 -11.99 -10.91
CA ASN A 252 -6.21 -11.19 -9.74
C ASN A 252 -5.24 -11.40 -8.57
N LEU A 253 -4.88 -12.67 -8.30
CA LEU A 253 -3.87 -13.02 -7.29
C LEU A 253 -2.52 -12.41 -7.65
N ARG A 254 -2.08 -12.57 -8.91
CA ARG A 254 -0.82 -12.01 -9.43
C ARG A 254 -0.79 -10.49 -9.33
N ALA A 255 -1.88 -9.82 -9.70
CA ALA A 255 -2.00 -8.37 -9.61
C ALA A 255 -1.93 -7.88 -8.16
N ALA A 256 -2.61 -8.55 -7.23
CA ALA A 256 -2.53 -8.22 -5.81
C ALA A 256 -1.11 -8.42 -5.25
N LEU A 257 -0.41 -9.49 -5.63
CA LEU A 257 0.98 -9.75 -5.23
C LEU A 257 1.95 -8.67 -5.73
N HIS A 258 1.78 -8.24 -6.98
CA HIS A 258 2.65 -7.22 -7.56
C HIS A 258 2.37 -5.80 -7.07
N PHE A 259 1.16 -5.49 -6.64
CA PHE A 259 0.77 -4.13 -6.29
C PHE A 259 0.58 -3.93 -4.79
N TYR A 260 -0.44 -4.54 -4.19
CA TYR A 260 -0.74 -4.31 -2.77
C TYR A 260 0.28 -4.97 -1.85
N VAL A 261 0.60 -6.23 -2.11
CA VAL A 261 1.59 -6.97 -1.32
C VAL A 261 2.98 -6.36 -1.43
N ALA A 262 3.35 -5.83 -2.59
CA ALA A 262 4.60 -5.09 -2.74
C ALA A 262 4.68 -3.88 -1.78
N GLN A 263 3.60 -3.13 -1.65
CA GLN A 263 3.57 -1.90 -0.86
C GLN A 263 3.37 -2.13 0.65
N PHE A 264 2.62 -3.18 1.04
CA PHE A 264 2.21 -3.38 2.44
C PHE A 264 2.75 -4.67 3.05
N GLY A 265 3.39 -5.53 2.25
CA GLY A 265 3.83 -6.86 2.68
C GLY A 265 2.68 -7.86 2.74
N VAL A 266 2.96 -9.09 3.19
CA VAL A 266 1.98 -10.15 3.36
C VAL A 266 2.47 -11.22 4.34
N ARG A 267 1.57 -11.75 5.19
CA ARG A 267 1.82 -12.93 6.02
C ARG A 267 1.65 -14.22 5.20
N ALA A 268 0.51 -14.36 4.54
CA ALA A 268 0.18 -15.56 3.76
C ALA A 268 -0.94 -15.32 2.77
N VAL A 269 -1.06 -16.23 1.79
CA VAL A 269 -2.26 -16.43 0.97
C VAL A 269 -3.20 -17.37 1.72
N LEU A 270 -4.47 -16.98 1.87
CA LEU A 270 -5.55 -17.79 2.42
C LEU A 270 -6.35 -18.40 1.27
N TRP A 271 -6.21 -19.71 1.07
CA TRP A 271 -6.81 -20.43 -0.05
C TRP A 271 -8.07 -21.17 0.35
N HIS A 272 -9.21 -20.86 -0.30
CA HIS A 272 -10.47 -21.58 -0.12
C HIS A 272 -11.07 -21.94 -1.48
N GLN A 273 -10.91 -23.19 -1.92
CA GLN A 273 -11.35 -23.68 -3.21
C GLN A 273 -11.39 -25.22 -3.20
N GLY A 274 -12.24 -25.84 -4.02
CA GLY A 274 -12.37 -27.29 -4.21
C GLY A 274 -13.79 -27.74 -4.52
N GLU A 275 -14.79 -26.89 -4.28
CA GLU A 275 -16.20 -27.20 -4.49
C GLU A 275 -16.51 -27.40 -5.98
N THR A 276 -15.94 -26.59 -6.86
CA THR A 276 -16.07 -26.75 -8.32
C THR A 276 -15.42 -28.04 -8.79
N ASP A 277 -14.29 -28.42 -8.23
CA ASP A 277 -13.58 -29.67 -8.57
C ASP A 277 -14.35 -30.92 -8.13
N ASN A 278 -15.21 -30.82 -7.11
CA ASN A 278 -16.16 -31.89 -6.76
C ASN A 278 -17.15 -32.14 -7.90
N VAL A 279 -17.73 -31.07 -8.47
CA VAL A 279 -18.69 -31.22 -9.59
C VAL A 279 -18.03 -31.80 -10.82
N GLN A 280 -16.80 -31.40 -11.09
CA GLN A 280 -15.99 -31.85 -12.22
C GLN A 280 -15.35 -33.23 -11.96
N GLU A 281 -15.55 -33.81 -10.77
CA GLU A 281 -14.98 -35.10 -10.36
C GLU A 281 -13.47 -35.19 -10.57
N VAL A 282 -12.78 -34.04 -10.28
CA VAL A 282 -11.33 -33.95 -10.45
C VAL A 282 -10.65 -34.96 -9.53
N ASN A 283 -9.73 -35.73 -10.08
CA ASN A 283 -8.99 -36.73 -9.31
C ASN A 283 -7.89 -36.08 -8.44
N ARG A 284 -7.37 -36.85 -7.48
CA ARG A 284 -6.37 -36.39 -6.50
C ARG A 284 -5.11 -35.81 -7.14
N ASP A 285 -4.52 -36.53 -8.10
CA ASP A 285 -3.27 -36.12 -8.72
C ASP A 285 -3.44 -34.83 -9.53
N THR A 286 -4.54 -34.72 -10.28
CA THR A 286 -4.84 -33.53 -11.07
C THR A 286 -5.02 -32.31 -10.17
N TYR A 287 -5.85 -32.40 -9.12
CA TYR A 287 -6.04 -31.28 -8.19
C TYR A 287 -4.73 -30.90 -7.48
N GLY A 288 -4.00 -31.89 -6.98
CA GLY A 288 -2.72 -31.67 -6.29
C GLY A 288 -1.69 -30.96 -7.17
N ASN A 289 -1.54 -31.42 -8.42
CA ASN A 289 -0.63 -30.80 -9.38
C ASN A 289 -1.06 -29.38 -9.78
N ASN A 290 -2.36 -29.14 -9.93
CA ASN A 290 -2.90 -27.82 -10.24
C ASN A 290 -2.59 -26.83 -9.11
N LEU A 291 -2.89 -27.17 -7.85
CA LEU A 291 -2.64 -26.29 -6.72
C LEU A 291 -1.13 -26.05 -6.50
N LYS A 292 -0.30 -27.08 -6.63
CA LYS A 292 1.17 -26.94 -6.58
C LYS A 292 1.66 -25.96 -7.65
N MET A 293 1.13 -26.03 -8.87
CA MET A 293 1.49 -25.11 -9.95
C MET A 293 1.11 -23.66 -9.60
N VAL A 294 -0.09 -23.43 -9.06
CA VAL A 294 -0.56 -22.09 -8.66
C VAL A 294 0.37 -21.52 -7.55
N ILE A 295 0.71 -22.31 -6.54
CA ILE A 295 1.63 -21.92 -5.48
C ILE A 295 3.00 -21.55 -6.07
N THR A 296 3.57 -22.43 -6.90
CA THR A 296 4.86 -22.22 -7.56
C THR A 296 4.86 -20.94 -8.39
N LYS A 297 3.87 -20.77 -9.26
CA LYS A 297 3.75 -19.58 -10.12
C LYS A 297 3.56 -18.29 -9.33
N SER A 298 2.83 -18.33 -8.20
CA SER A 298 2.68 -17.15 -7.33
C SER A 298 4.02 -16.71 -6.73
N ARG A 299 4.86 -17.66 -6.36
CA ARG A 299 6.21 -17.41 -5.84
C ARG A 299 7.18 -16.91 -6.91
N GLU A 300 7.17 -17.56 -8.08
CA GLU A 300 7.99 -17.16 -9.25
C GLU A 300 7.64 -15.74 -9.70
N HIS A 301 6.37 -15.49 -10.00
CA HIS A 301 5.92 -14.21 -10.52
C HIS A 301 6.14 -13.04 -9.56
N SER A 302 6.01 -13.27 -8.26
CA SER A 302 6.18 -12.19 -7.26
C SER A 302 7.60 -12.07 -6.71
N GLY A 303 8.51 -12.98 -7.07
CA GLY A 303 9.85 -13.04 -6.49
C GLY A 303 9.88 -13.46 -5.00
N LYS A 304 8.78 -14.05 -4.50
CA LYS A 304 8.60 -14.43 -3.09
C LYS A 304 8.68 -15.94 -2.92
N SER A 305 9.87 -16.49 -2.99
CA SER A 305 10.14 -17.93 -2.99
C SER A 305 9.53 -18.71 -1.82
N ASN A 306 9.39 -18.08 -0.65
CA ASN A 306 8.82 -18.66 0.57
C ASN A 306 7.45 -18.08 0.90
N LEU A 307 6.69 -17.57 -0.09
CA LEU A 307 5.34 -17.06 0.16
C LEU A 307 4.50 -18.13 0.86
N ALA A 308 4.04 -17.82 2.06
CA ALA A 308 3.25 -18.75 2.86
C ALA A 308 1.83 -18.90 2.30
N TRP A 309 1.31 -20.13 2.31
CA TRP A 309 -0.04 -20.48 1.92
C TRP A 309 -0.74 -21.23 3.05
N VAL A 310 -2.00 -20.89 3.31
CA VAL A 310 -2.87 -21.61 4.23
C VAL A 310 -4.01 -22.19 3.42
N VAL A 311 -4.00 -23.52 3.25
CA VAL A 311 -4.88 -24.23 2.33
C VAL A 311 -6.05 -24.82 3.10
N SER A 312 -7.28 -24.34 2.85
CA SER A 312 -8.49 -24.96 3.43
C SER A 312 -8.74 -26.33 2.80
N LYS A 313 -9.33 -27.23 3.60
CA LYS A 313 -9.87 -28.51 3.13
C LYS A 313 -11.35 -28.32 2.85
N ALA A 314 -11.67 -28.15 1.56
CA ALA A 314 -12.98 -27.78 1.06
C ALA A 314 -13.28 -28.52 -0.24
N SER A 315 -14.43 -29.18 -0.31
CA SER A 315 -14.90 -29.85 -1.53
C SER A 315 -16.42 -29.97 -1.59
N ARG A 316 -17.13 -29.60 -0.51
CA ARG A 316 -18.57 -29.86 -0.41
C ARG A 316 -19.38 -29.13 -1.46
N PHE A 317 -20.22 -29.90 -2.17
CA PHE A 317 -21.08 -29.41 -3.24
C PHE A 317 -22.43 -30.13 -3.28
N LYS A 318 -23.49 -29.39 -3.69
CA LYS A 318 -24.76 -29.93 -4.14
C LYS A 318 -25.20 -29.11 -5.37
N GLY A 319 -25.36 -29.75 -6.52
CA GLY A 319 -25.74 -29.07 -7.77
C GLY A 319 -26.85 -29.78 -8.51
N PHE A 320 -27.24 -29.27 -9.66
CA PHE A 320 -28.37 -29.74 -10.45
C PHE A 320 -28.34 -31.24 -10.82
N GLN A 321 -27.15 -31.83 -10.86
CA GLN A 321 -26.96 -33.26 -11.16
C GLN A 321 -26.63 -34.10 -9.94
N ILE A 322 -26.44 -33.46 -8.78
CA ILE A 322 -26.10 -34.12 -7.53
C ILE A 322 -27.27 -33.95 -6.57
N ILE A 323 -28.13 -34.97 -6.46
CA ILE A 323 -29.37 -34.93 -5.67
C ILE A 323 -29.08 -34.69 -4.19
N ASN A 324 -28.00 -35.29 -3.67
CA ASN A 324 -27.55 -35.13 -2.27
C ASN A 324 -26.23 -34.39 -2.24
N SER A 325 -26.05 -33.51 -1.24
CA SER A 325 -24.74 -32.90 -1.01
C SER A 325 -23.69 -33.95 -0.74
N ARG A 326 -22.54 -33.84 -1.37
CA ARG A 326 -21.40 -34.74 -1.18
C ARG A 326 -20.11 -33.97 -0.89
N THR A 327 -19.19 -34.61 -0.23
CA THR A 327 -17.77 -34.26 -0.20
C THR A 327 -17.04 -35.05 -1.28
N TRP A 328 -15.91 -34.53 -1.77
CA TRP A 328 -15.13 -35.22 -2.79
C TRP A 328 -13.74 -35.57 -2.24
N GLN A 329 -13.63 -36.80 -1.73
CA GLN A 329 -12.43 -37.27 -1.03
C GLN A 329 -11.14 -37.09 -1.83
N PRO A 330 -11.08 -37.31 -3.17
CA PRO A 330 -9.88 -37.08 -3.94
C PRO A 330 -9.33 -35.64 -3.83
N VAL A 331 -10.20 -34.62 -3.76
CA VAL A 331 -9.78 -33.22 -3.56
C VAL A 331 -9.25 -33.01 -2.15
N ILE A 332 -9.91 -33.57 -1.13
CA ILE A 332 -9.45 -33.47 0.27
C ILE A 332 -8.08 -34.14 0.44
N ASP A 333 -7.89 -35.32 -0.16
CA ASP A 333 -6.61 -36.05 -0.12
C ASP A 333 -5.50 -35.25 -0.82
N ALA A 334 -5.79 -34.63 -1.96
CA ALA A 334 -4.86 -33.77 -2.68
C ALA A 334 -4.48 -32.52 -1.88
N GLN A 335 -5.44 -31.90 -1.19
CA GLN A 335 -5.18 -30.79 -0.29
C GLN A 335 -4.27 -31.23 0.88
N ASN A 336 -4.49 -32.39 1.46
CA ASN A 336 -3.61 -32.98 2.47
C ASN A 336 -2.19 -33.23 1.93
N ASP A 337 -2.06 -33.72 0.70
CA ASP A 337 -0.75 -33.94 0.07
C ASP A 337 0.02 -32.63 -0.12
N VAL A 338 -0.66 -31.58 -0.59
CA VAL A 338 -0.06 -30.27 -0.80
C VAL A 338 0.36 -29.63 0.53
N ILE A 339 -0.40 -29.84 1.59
CA ILE A 339 -0.07 -29.40 2.95
C ILE A 339 1.07 -30.24 3.56
N GLY A 340 1.24 -31.49 3.13
CA GLY A 340 2.23 -32.43 3.65
C GLY A 340 1.77 -33.24 4.86
N ILE A 341 0.44 -33.39 5.08
CA ILE A 341 -0.13 -34.13 6.22
C ILE A 341 0.03 -35.64 6.03
N ASN A 342 -0.05 -36.16 4.81
CA ASN A 342 0.00 -37.58 4.49
C ASN A 342 1.44 -38.14 4.34
N GLY A 343 2.43 -37.46 4.88
CA GLY A 343 3.83 -37.89 4.77
C GLY A 343 4.43 -37.76 3.35
N ASN A 344 3.69 -37.22 2.42
CA ASN A 344 4.16 -36.95 1.06
C ASN A 344 5.01 -35.68 1.04
N THR A 345 6.17 -35.75 1.66
CA THR A 345 7.18 -34.68 1.74
C THR A 345 7.88 -34.52 0.40
N GLN A 346 7.17 -34.00 -0.59
CA GLN A 346 7.84 -33.44 -1.76
C GLN A 346 8.55 -32.15 -1.32
N PRO A 347 9.87 -32.11 -1.22
CA PRO A 347 10.60 -31.08 -0.48
C PRO A 347 10.34 -29.65 -0.95
N ASN A 348 9.88 -29.44 -2.18
CA ASN A 348 9.73 -28.11 -2.76
C ASN A 348 8.30 -27.55 -2.70
N TYR A 349 7.27 -28.31 -2.31
CA TYR A 349 5.87 -27.86 -2.35
C TYR A 349 5.28 -27.63 -0.96
N THR A 350 5.73 -28.37 0.03
CA THR A 350 5.22 -28.27 1.41
C THR A 350 5.89 -27.18 2.23
N THR A 351 7.01 -26.62 1.75
CA THR A 351 7.67 -25.49 2.44
C THR A 351 6.74 -24.29 2.46
N GLN A 352 6.45 -23.79 3.65
CA GLN A 352 5.55 -22.65 3.86
C GLN A 352 4.11 -22.88 3.35
N VAL A 353 3.64 -24.14 3.34
CA VAL A 353 2.23 -24.47 3.10
C VAL A 353 1.66 -25.03 4.41
N PHE A 354 0.60 -24.42 4.89
CA PHE A 354 0.01 -24.70 6.19
C PHE A 354 -1.43 -25.19 6.05
N GLU A 355 -1.86 -26.00 7.01
CA GLU A 355 -3.24 -26.48 7.07
C GLU A 355 -4.20 -25.34 7.40
N GLY A 356 -5.17 -25.12 6.52
CA GLY A 356 -6.33 -24.26 6.72
C GLY A 356 -7.52 -24.99 7.34
N PRO A 357 -8.70 -24.35 7.41
CA PRO A 357 -9.89 -24.95 8.00
C PRO A 357 -10.41 -26.16 7.21
N ILE A 358 -11.01 -27.10 7.93
CA ILE A 358 -11.80 -28.18 7.36
C ILE A 358 -13.24 -27.68 7.31
N THR A 359 -13.80 -27.52 6.12
CA THR A 359 -15.09 -26.83 5.96
C THR A 359 -16.26 -27.71 5.54
N ASP A 360 -16.00 -28.91 5.02
CA ASP A 360 -17.03 -29.79 4.49
C ASP A 360 -18.04 -30.29 5.53
N GLY A 361 -17.59 -30.42 6.79
CA GLY A 361 -18.46 -30.78 7.93
C GLY A 361 -19.28 -29.62 8.50
N LEU A 362 -19.05 -28.38 8.06
CA LEU A 362 -19.79 -27.22 8.53
C LEU A 362 -21.12 -27.13 7.78
N VAL A 363 -22.15 -27.76 8.31
CA VAL A 363 -23.48 -27.90 7.68
C VAL A 363 -24.59 -27.59 8.71
N GLY A 364 -25.76 -27.26 8.20
CA GLY A 364 -26.96 -27.02 8.98
C GLY A 364 -27.71 -25.75 8.60
N PRO A 365 -28.88 -25.54 9.18
CA PRO A 365 -29.67 -24.31 8.99
C PRO A 365 -28.85 -23.07 9.37
N ASN A 366 -28.93 -21.99 8.58
CA ASN A 366 -28.17 -20.74 8.80
C ASN A 366 -26.64 -20.87 8.78
N ILE A 367 -26.11 -22.03 8.30
CA ILE A 367 -24.67 -22.23 8.09
C ILE A 367 -24.37 -22.18 6.60
N ARG A 368 -25.12 -22.96 5.80
CA ARG A 368 -25.01 -22.97 4.32
C ARG A 368 -26.36 -22.74 3.67
N THR A 369 -26.34 -22.27 2.44
CA THR A 369 -27.50 -22.21 1.53
C THR A 369 -28.03 -23.61 1.21
N SER A 370 -29.17 -23.68 0.53
CA SER A 370 -29.77 -24.96 0.05
C SER A 370 -28.88 -25.70 -0.94
N ASP A 371 -27.95 -25.00 -1.60
CA ASP A 371 -26.94 -25.60 -2.49
C ASP A 371 -25.83 -26.35 -1.73
N SER A 372 -25.81 -26.26 -0.40
CA SER A 372 -24.79 -26.83 0.49
C SER A 372 -23.34 -26.35 0.21
N ILE A 373 -23.18 -25.27 -0.58
CA ILE A 373 -21.87 -24.72 -0.96
C ILE A 373 -21.56 -23.47 -0.13
N HIS A 374 -22.43 -22.47 -0.25
CA HIS A 374 -22.15 -21.12 0.22
C HIS A 374 -22.52 -20.94 1.69
N PHE A 375 -21.64 -20.28 2.44
CA PHE A 375 -21.92 -19.90 3.82
C PHE A 375 -22.91 -18.73 3.88
N VAL A 376 -23.84 -18.78 4.83
CA VAL A 376 -24.83 -17.74 5.09
C VAL A 376 -25.04 -17.51 6.57
N GLY A 377 -25.61 -16.37 6.94
CA GLY A 377 -26.01 -16.07 8.30
C GLY A 377 -24.90 -16.32 9.32
N ASN A 378 -25.14 -17.20 10.29
CA ASN A 378 -24.14 -17.56 11.31
C ASN A 378 -22.95 -18.36 10.73
N GLY A 379 -23.12 -18.98 9.56
CA GLY A 379 -22.07 -19.74 8.90
C GLY A 379 -20.82 -18.94 8.61
N HIS A 380 -20.95 -17.63 8.32
CA HIS A 380 -19.79 -16.76 8.15
C HIS A 380 -18.94 -16.63 9.42
N ARG A 381 -19.59 -16.54 10.61
CA ARG A 381 -18.88 -16.47 11.90
C ARG A 381 -18.24 -17.80 12.28
N ILE A 382 -18.92 -18.91 11.99
CA ILE A 382 -18.37 -20.25 12.17
C ILE A 382 -17.14 -20.44 11.28
N LEU A 383 -17.22 -20.07 9.99
CA LEU A 383 -16.09 -20.11 9.05
C LEU A 383 -14.91 -19.25 9.55
N ALA A 384 -15.19 -18.03 10.02
CA ALA A 384 -14.17 -17.18 10.64
C ALA A 384 -13.52 -17.84 11.86
N GLY A 385 -14.31 -18.50 12.70
CA GLY A 385 -13.82 -19.23 13.87
C GLY A 385 -12.85 -20.35 13.52
N VAL A 386 -13.16 -21.17 12.52
CA VAL A 386 -12.26 -22.27 12.10
C VAL A 386 -11.02 -21.75 11.36
N TRP A 387 -11.10 -20.63 10.61
CA TRP A 387 -9.92 -19.95 10.11
C TRP A 387 -9.02 -19.47 11.25
N ASN A 388 -9.59 -18.81 12.27
CA ASN A 388 -8.81 -18.35 13.42
C ASN A 388 -8.12 -19.48 14.19
N GLN A 389 -8.73 -20.67 14.27
CA GLN A 389 -8.10 -21.83 14.88
C GLN A 389 -6.85 -22.29 14.13
N ARG A 390 -6.85 -22.19 12.79
CA ARG A 390 -5.70 -22.57 11.96
C ARG A 390 -4.62 -21.49 11.90
N LEU A 391 -4.99 -20.23 11.94
CA LEU A 391 -4.07 -19.11 12.08
C LEU A 391 -3.61 -18.95 13.54
N ASN A 392 -3.10 -20.02 14.13
CA ASN A 392 -2.68 -20.11 15.54
C ASN A 392 -1.23 -19.67 15.76
N THR A 393 -0.73 -19.76 16.98
CA THR A 393 0.65 -19.38 17.33
C THR A 393 1.68 -20.14 16.51
N THR A 394 1.51 -21.45 16.31
CA THR A 394 2.41 -22.30 15.51
C THR A 394 2.50 -21.78 14.07
N PHE A 395 1.37 -21.40 13.46
CA PHE A 395 1.37 -20.77 12.13
C PHE A 395 2.18 -19.47 12.13
N PHE A 396 1.94 -18.54 13.06
CA PHE A 396 2.63 -17.25 13.09
C PHE A 396 4.13 -17.38 13.38
N THR A 397 4.53 -18.38 14.18
CA THR A 397 5.94 -18.65 14.48
C THR A 397 6.69 -19.23 13.27
N ASN A 398 6.03 -20.12 12.52
CA ASN A 398 6.67 -20.89 11.45
C ASN A 398 6.51 -20.27 10.06
N SER A 399 5.53 -19.37 9.86
CA SER A 399 5.36 -18.67 8.60
C SER A 399 6.38 -17.54 8.43
N THR A 400 6.90 -17.40 7.20
CA THR A 400 7.84 -16.33 6.84
C THR A 400 7.06 -15.17 6.22
N PRO A 401 6.94 -14.02 6.91
CA PRO A 401 6.27 -12.86 6.33
C PRO A 401 7.17 -12.15 5.31
N TYR A 402 6.57 -11.61 4.26
CA TYR A 402 7.21 -10.66 3.38
C TYR A 402 6.89 -9.24 3.81
N LEU A 403 7.93 -8.46 4.04
CA LEU A 403 7.81 -7.06 4.47
C LEU A 403 7.51 -6.14 3.28
N PRO A 404 6.98 -4.93 3.53
CA PRO A 404 6.75 -3.93 2.51
C PRO A 404 8.04 -3.57 1.76
N ILE A 405 7.94 -3.33 0.47
CA ILE A 405 9.01 -2.75 -0.33
C ILE A 405 8.93 -1.22 -0.20
N PRO A 406 10.03 -0.50 0.10
CA PRO A 406 10.02 0.95 0.13
C PRO A 406 9.52 1.55 -1.19
N PRO A 407 8.66 2.59 -1.16
CA PRO A 407 8.28 3.28 -2.38
C PRO A 407 9.48 3.97 -3.03
N PRO A 408 9.48 4.17 -4.37
CA PRO A 408 10.56 4.86 -5.04
C PRO A 408 10.68 6.31 -4.54
N THR A 409 11.91 6.73 -4.28
CA THR A 409 12.23 8.10 -3.92
C THR A 409 12.38 8.96 -5.16
N LEU A 410 12.02 10.24 -5.03
CA LEU A 410 12.16 11.23 -6.07
C LEU A 410 13.29 12.20 -5.73
N THR A 411 14.06 12.57 -6.74
CA THR A 411 14.97 13.70 -6.67
C THR A 411 14.44 14.83 -7.53
N GLY A 412 14.84 16.05 -7.25
CA GLY A 412 14.44 17.21 -8.04
C GLY A 412 15.62 18.14 -8.30
N ASP A 413 15.59 18.81 -9.43
CA ASP A 413 16.57 19.80 -9.83
C ASP A 413 15.89 20.93 -10.58
N CYS A 414 16.44 22.12 -10.56
CA CYS A 414 15.89 23.22 -11.33
C CYS A 414 15.91 22.91 -12.83
N ASN A 415 14.81 23.24 -13.49
CA ASN A 415 14.71 23.24 -14.94
C ASN A 415 14.16 24.60 -15.43
N GLY A 416 15.03 25.60 -15.40
CA GLY A 416 14.65 27.00 -15.59
C GLY A 416 13.98 27.62 -14.36
N VAL A 417 13.31 28.74 -14.53
CA VAL A 417 12.78 29.59 -13.46
C VAL A 417 11.49 29.00 -12.82
N SER A 418 10.71 28.24 -13.62
CA SER A 418 9.34 27.86 -13.27
C SER A 418 9.11 26.35 -13.19
N ASN A 419 10.07 25.53 -13.59
CA ASN A 419 9.93 24.08 -13.62
C ASN A 419 10.96 23.38 -12.77
N LEU A 420 10.58 22.20 -12.27
CA LEU A 420 11.45 21.28 -11.59
C LEU A 420 11.62 20.01 -12.43
N LEU A 421 12.85 19.60 -12.68
CA LEU A 421 13.14 18.30 -13.28
C LEU A 421 13.07 17.27 -12.17
N ILE A 422 11.95 16.57 -12.05
CA ILE A 422 11.79 15.47 -11.09
C ILE A 422 12.26 14.16 -11.73
N THR A 423 12.99 13.36 -10.95
CA THR A 423 13.65 12.15 -11.46
C THR A 423 13.42 10.98 -10.51
N VAL A 424 13.18 9.81 -11.08
CA VAL A 424 13.18 8.51 -10.40
C VAL A 424 14.40 7.70 -10.83
N SER A 425 14.94 6.87 -9.94
CA SER A 425 16.11 6.05 -10.24
C SER A 425 15.87 5.08 -11.40
N ASN A 426 16.89 4.88 -12.23
CA ASN A 426 16.91 3.94 -13.35
C ASN A 426 17.10 2.45 -12.93
N ILE A 427 17.20 2.16 -11.64
CA ILE A 427 17.10 0.77 -11.13
C ILE A 427 15.70 0.18 -11.35
N TYR A 428 14.70 1.05 -11.53
CA TYR A 428 13.33 0.67 -11.88
C TYR A 428 13.14 0.62 -13.39
N SER A 429 12.05 -0.01 -13.82
CA SER A 429 11.62 -0.05 -15.22
C SER A 429 10.22 0.55 -15.38
N SER A 430 9.83 0.84 -16.64
CA SER A 430 8.49 1.28 -17.01
C SER A 430 7.98 2.49 -16.20
N PRO A 431 8.73 3.59 -16.09
CA PRO A 431 8.25 4.78 -15.41
C PRO A 431 6.99 5.32 -16.10
N ASN A 432 6.03 5.75 -15.30
CA ASN A 432 4.80 6.38 -15.76
C ASN A 432 4.45 7.52 -14.81
N TRP A 433 4.71 8.75 -15.26
CA TRP A 433 4.41 9.96 -14.50
C TRP A 433 2.93 10.32 -14.60
N ASN A 434 2.38 10.74 -13.48
CA ASN A 434 0.95 10.97 -13.33
C ASN A 434 0.66 12.14 -12.39
N ASN A 435 -0.30 13.00 -12.74
CA ASN A 435 -0.79 14.10 -11.91
C ASN A 435 -2.27 13.94 -11.55
N ASN A 436 -2.94 12.93 -12.08
CA ASN A 436 -4.31 12.55 -11.73
C ASN A 436 -4.30 11.21 -11.00
N PHE A 437 -4.73 11.19 -9.75
CA PHE A 437 -4.67 10.01 -8.88
C PHE A 437 -5.95 9.17 -8.92
N THR A 438 -6.94 9.58 -9.67
CA THR A 438 -8.19 8.82 -9.89
C THR A 438 -8.19 8.04 -11.20
N ALA A 439 -7.34 8.45 -12.17
CA ALA A 439 -7.15 7.77 -13.45
C ALA A 439 -5.67 7.84 -13.87
N ASP A 440 -5.16 6.78 -14.46
CA ASP A 440 -3.80 6.78 -15.01
C ASP A 440 -3.75 7.70 -16.24
N ASN A 441 -3.22 8.91 -16.08
CA ASN A 441 -2.83 9.77 -17.18
C ASN A 441 -1.31 9.71 -17.34
N ASN A 442 -0.87 9.08 -18.40
CA ASN A 442 0.55 8.96 -18.72
C ASN A 442 1.11 10.30 -19.25
N LEU A 443 1.76 11.07 -18.36
CA LEU A 443 2.42 12.33 -18.73
C LEU A 443 3.77 12.11 -19.41
N SER A 444 4.50 11.06 -19.00
CA SER A 444 5.81 10.70 -19.53
C SER A 444 6.20 9.28 -19.10
N THR A 445 6.96 8.59 -19.97
CA THR A 445 7.60 7.30 -19.67
C THR A 445 9.11 7.43 -19.47
N SER A 446 9.64 8.65 -19.40
CA SER A 446 11.06 8.90 -19.14
C SER A 446 11.36 8.82 -17.64
N TYR A 447 12.60 8.54 -17.27
CA TYR A 447 13.04 8.56 -15.87
C TYR A 447 12.99 9.94 -15.24
N SER A 448 13.02 10.99 -16.05
CA SER A 448 12.88 12.37 -15.61
C SER A 448 11.68 13.04 -16.29
N TYR A 449 11.03 13.92 -15.55
CA TYR A 449 9.89 14.71 -16.03
C TYR A 449 10.04 16.18 -15.64
N SER A 450 9.93 17.09 -16.61
CA SER A 450 9.93 18.55 -16.37
C SER A 450 8.54 18.97 -15.90
N ALA A 451 8.40 19.14 -14.61
CA ALA A 451 7.15 19.42 -13.95
C ALA A 451 6.98 20.90 -13.61
N SER A 452 5.85 21.50 -14.00
CA SER A 452 5.38 22.80 -13.52
C SER A 452 4.74 22.68 -12.13
N SER A 453 4.17 23.77 -11.60
CA SER A 453 3.42 23.68 -10.34
C SER A 453 2.30 22.65 -10.41
N GLY A 454 2.14 21.83 -9.34
CA GLY A 454 1.16 20.76 -9.29
C GLY A 454 1.62 19.57 -8.44
N ASN A 455 0.79 18.53 -8.44
CA ASN A 455 1.04 17.28 -7.70
C ASN A 455 1.44 16.19 -8.67
N TYR A 456 2.51 15.47 -8.37
CA TYR A 456 3.03 14.43 -9.25
C TYR A 456 3.38 13.17 -8.48
N ARG A 457 3.30 12.04 -9.16
CA ARG A 457 3.77 10.71 -8.76
C ARG A 457 4.35 9.99 -9.96
N VAL A 458 5.16 9.01 -9.70
CA VAL A 458 5.59 8.05 -10.72
C VAL A 458 5.22 6.64 -10.28
N LYS A 459 4.67 5.88 -11.21
CA LYS A 459 4.48 4.44 -11.11
C LYS A 459 5.64 3.77 -11.85
N VAL A 460 6.30 2.81 -11.21
CA VAL A 460 7.45 2.08 -11.76
C VAL A 460 7.32 0.59 -11.46
N LYS A 461 8.17 -0.22 -12.10
CA LYS A 461 8.31 -1.64 -11.78
C LYS A 461 9.74 -1.93 -11.30
N ASP A 462 9.87 -2.76 -10.28
CA ASP A 462 11.15 -3.33 -9.87
C ASP A 462 11.56 -4.55 -10.74
N SER A 463 12.69 -5.18 -10.42
CA SER A 463 13.19 -6.37 -11.14
C SER A 463 12.25 -7.58 -11.07
N ASN A 464 11.41 -7.67 -10.04
CA ASN A 464 10.41 -8.72 -9.86
C ASN A 464 9.04 -8.33 -10.42
N GLN A 465 8.95 -7.27 -11.22
CA GLN A 465 7.72 -6.72 -11.78
C GLN A 465 6.72 -6.19 -10.73
N ASN A 466 7.15 -5.97 -9.49
CA ASN A 466 6.32 -5.30 -8.48
C ASN A 466 6.05 -3.86 -8.92
N ILE A 467 4.80 -3.45 -8.82
CA ILE A 467 4.34 -2.10 -9.17
C ILE A 467 4.46 -1.22 -7.93
N LEU A 468 5.38 -0.29 -7.98
CA LEU A 468 5.64 0.65 -6.90
C LEU A 468 5.21 2.05 -7.33
N ILE A 469 4.61 2.79 -6.41
CA ILE A 469 4.17 4.17 -6.63
C ILE A 469 4.94 5.08 -5.67
N SER A 470 5.56 6.14 -6.22
CA SER A 470 6.20 7.15 -5.36
C SER A 470 5.17 7.85 -4.47
N PRO A 471 5.56 8.32 -3.29
CA PRO A 471 4.78 9.33 -2.59
C PRO A 471 4.56 10.55 -3.47
N GLN A 472 3.53 11.33 -3.17
CA GLN A 472 3.22 12.54 -3.91
C GLN A 472 4.25 13.65 -3.61
N ILE A 473 4.84 14.19 -4.65
CA ILE A 473 5.56 15.46 -4.58
C ILE A 473 4.63 16.61 -5.03
N ASN A 474 4.59 17.66 -4.24
CA ASN A 474 3.92 18.91 -4.60
C ASN A 474 4.97 19.92 -5.05
N ILE A 475 4.84 20.41 -6.27
CA ILE A 475 5.68 21.47 -6.83
C ILE A 475 4.93 22.78 -6.70
N PRO A 476 5.37 23.70 -5.83
CA PRO A 476 4.71 24.99 -5.67
C PRO A 476 4.99 25.91 -6.86
N THR A 477 4.20 26.94 -7.01
CA THR A 477 4.41 28.00 -8.04
C THR A 477 5.68 28.81 -7.79
N ASN A 478 6.13 28.88 -6.53
CA ASN A 478 7.38 29.51 -6.14
C ASN A 478 8.15 28.54 -5.22
N PHE A 479 9.33 28.12 -5.64
CA PHE A 479 10.20 27.23 -4.88
C PHE A 479 11.46 27.92 -4.33
N SER A 480 11.43 29.26 -4.20
CA SER A 480 12.51 30.00 -3.51
C SER A 480 12.66 29.49 -2.08
N GLY A 481 13.88 29.18 -1.70
CA GLY A 481 14.20 28.60 -0.39
C GLY A 481 13.93 27.11 -0.24
N LEU A 482 13.28 26.44 -1.23
CA LEU A 482 12.98 25.00 -1.17
C LEU A 482 13.98 24.17 -1.97
N ILE A 483 14.55 24.75 -3.02
CA ILE A 483 15.51 24.09 -3.92
C ILE A 483 16.85 24.79 -3.76
N PRO A 484 17.96 24.04 -3.59
CA PRO A 484 19.29 24.64 -3.60
C PRO A 484 19.55 25.35 -4.92
N ILE A 485 20.03 26.58 -4.86
CA ILE A 485 20.55 27.30 -6.04
C ILE A 485 22.01 26.94 -6.21
N ILE A 486 22.30 26.24 -7.29
CA ILE A 486 23.62 25.67 -7.56
C ILE A 486 24.28 26.49 -8.65
N SER A 487 25.57 26.89 -8.50
CA SER A 487 26.31 27.50 -9.58
C SER A 487 26.50 26.48 -10.73
N GLN A 488 26.21 26.90 -11.96
CA GLN A 488 26.43 26.11 -13.17
C GLN A 488 27.64 26.58 -13.98
N ASN A 489 28.03 27.84 -13.78
CA ASN A 489 29.18 28.45 -14.41
C ASN A 489 29.95 29.32 -13.42
N SER A 490 31.25 29.55 -13.65
CA SER A 490 31.96 30.66 -13.01
C SER A 490 31.39 31.97 -13.53
N GLY A 491 31.16 32.95 -12.65
CA GLY A 491 30.52 34.19 -13.03
C GLY A 491 30.25 35.09 -11.83
N THR A 492 29.42 36.14 -12.02
CA THR A 492 29.07 37.02 -10.92
C THR A 492 27.85 36.55 -10.17
N TRP A 493 27.79 36.81 -8.84
CA TRP A 493 26.64 36.46 -8.00
C TRP A 493 25.32 37.01 -8.52
N HIS A 494 25.34 38.21 -9.10
CA HIS A 494 24.16 38.92 -9.58
C HIS A 494 23.82 38.67 -11.05
N ASP A 495 24.53 37.74 -11.69
CA ASP A 495 24.18 37.26 -13.03
C ASP A 495 23.37 35.95 -12.92
N PHE A 496 22.14 35.98 -13.43
CA PHE A 496 21.25 34.79 -13.37
C PHE A 496 21.83 33.61 -14.16
N THR A 497 22.69 33.83 -15.15
CA THR A 497 23.33 32.78 -15.94
C THR A 497 24.41 32.02 -15.18
N THR A 498 24.88 32.56 -14.06
CA THR A 498 25.77 31.88 -13.12
C THR A 498 25.07 30.70 -12.45
N TRP A 499 23.74 30.73 -12.34
CA TRP A 499 22.94 29.84 -11.51
C TRP A 499 22.06 28.88 -12.32
N LYS A 500 22.08 27.61 -11.95
CA LYS A 500 21.32 26.53 -12.63
C LYS A 500 19.82 26.80 -12.70
N CYS A 501 19.26 27.44 -11.66
CA CYS A 501 17.85 27.81 -11.62
C CYS A 501 17.47 29.01 -12.48
N GLY A 502 18.44 29.69 -13.15
CA GLY A 502 18.19 30.87 -13.96
C GLY A 502 17.70 32.08 -13.17
N ARG A 503 18.01 32.17 -11.87
CA ARG A 503 17.68 33.29 -10.99
C ARG A 503 18.79 33.58 -10.00
N ILE A 504 18.86 34.83 -9.53
CA ILE A 504 19.82 35.28 -8.53
C ILE A 504 19.38 34.77 -7.14
N PRO A 505 20.31 34.25 -6.31
CA PRO A 505 20.02 33.89 -4.93
C PRO A 505 19.55 35.06 -4.06
N THR A 506 18.63 34.77 -3.14
CA THR A 506 18.08 35.71 -2.15
C THR A 506 18.37 35.27 -0.72
N SER A 507 17.99 36.06 0.27
CA SER A 507 18.21 35.75 1.70
C SER A 507 17.46 34.51 2.24
N ILE A 508 16.58 33.91 1.44
CA ILE A 508 15.86 32.68 1.83
C ILE A 508 16.43 31.41 1.18
N ASP A 509 17.43 31.56 0.30
CA ASP A 509 17.92 30.44 -0.50
C ASP A 509 19.09 29.69 0.13
N PHE A 510 19.11 28.38 -0.08
CA PHE A 510 20.31 27.56 0.09
C PHE A 510 21.12 27.61 -1.19
N VAL A 511 22.36 28.11 -1.10
CA VAL A 511 23.26 28.32 -2.23
C VAL A 511 24.42 27.34 -2.18
N ILE A 512 24.73 26.69 -3.29
CA ILE A 512 25.86 25.78 -3.43
C ILE A 512 26.77 26.31 -4.54
N ILE A 513 28.02 26.61 -4.23
CA ILE A 513 29.05 26.87 -5.24
C ILE A 513 29.70 25.54 -5.61
N SER A 514 29.56 25.12 -6.87
CA SER A 514 30.06 23.85 -7.37
C SER A 514 31.58 23.78 -7.42
N SER A 515 32.14 22.57 -7.26
CA SER A 515 33.57 22.34 -7.38
C SER A 515 34.10 22.82 -8.76
N GLY A 516 35.27 23.44 -8.77
CA GLY A 516 35.91 23.97 -9.99
C GLY A 516 35.33 25.31 -10.48
N GLN A 517 34.33 25.86 -9.80
CA GLN A 517 33.75 27.17 -10.18
C GLN A 517 34.16 28.29 -9.21
N GLU A 518 34.26 29.48 -9.75
CA GLU A 518 34.46 30.70 -8.96
C GLU A 518 33.25 31.63 -9.14
N VAL A 519 32.63 32.02 -8.02
CA VAL A 519 31.55 33.01 -8.03
C VAL A 519 32.05 34.33 -7.43
N ILE A 520 31.85 35.40 -8.13
CA ILE A 520 32.35 36.75 -7.79
C ILE A 520 31.21 37.59 -7.23
N VAL A 521 31.38 38.22 -6.07
CA VAL A 521 30.51 39.31 -5.62
C VAL A 521 31.19 40.63 -5.97
N SER A 522 30.61 41.33 -6.92
CA SER A 522 31.15 42.57 -7.47
C SER A 522 31.18 43.70 -6.43
N SER A 523 32.07 44.69 -6.64
CA SER A 523 32.28 45.83 -5.74
C SER A 523 30.96 46.51 -5.34
N GLY A 524 30.77 46.75 -4.04
CA GLY A 524 29.60 47.42 -3.48
C GLY A 524 28.31 46.57 -3.44
N LEU A 525 28.33 45.35 -3.96
CA LEU A 525 27.14 44.46 -3.96
C LEU A 525 27.14 43.47 -2.80
N THR A 526 25.98 42.96 -2.50
CA THR A 526 25.78 41.97 -1.42
C THR A 526 25.23 40.67 -1.98
N GLY A 527 26.01 39.59 -1.88
CA GLY A 527 25.53 38.24 -2.14
C GLY A 527 24.66 37.75 -0.95
N ARG A 528 23.38 37.49 -1.19
CA ARG A 528 22.41 37.09 -0.16
C ARG A 528 22.12 35.60 -0.21
N PHE A 529 21.99 34.95 0.94
CA PHE A 529 21.65 33.53 1.06
C PHE A 529 21.08 33.25 2.46
N LYS A 530 20.36 32.16 2.62
CA LYS A 530 19.96 31.59 3.91
C LYS A 530 21.01 30.62 4.42
N ARG A 531 21.58 29.83 3.52
CA ARG A 531 22.66 28.87 3.78
C ARG A 531 23.61 28.87 2.59
N LEU A 532 24.89 28.73 2.84
CA LEU A 532 25.93 28.67 1.80
C LEU A 532 26.80 27.43 2.02
N GLU A 533 26.95 26.63 0.97
CA GLU A 533 27.88 25.51 0.89
C GLU A 533 28.93 25.78 -0.20
N LEU A 534 30.19 25.79 0.19
CA LEU A 534 31.32 26.05 -0.72
C LEU A 534 32.00 24.74 -1.08
N LYS A 535 31.83 24.28 -2.33
CA LYS A 535 32.63 23.23 -2.97
C LYS A 535 33.61 23.82 -3.98
N GLY A 536 33.35 25.02 -4.45
CA GLY A 536 34.19 25.89 -5.29
C GLY A 536 34.66 27.13 -4.54
N ASN A 537 34.95 28.19 -5.26
CA ASN A 537 35.51 29.41 -4.72
C ASN A 537 34.52 30.57 -4.75
N ILE A 538 34.63 31.47 -3.78
CA ILE A 538 33.99 32.78 -3.79
C ILE A 538 35.06 33.87 -3.71
N ARG A 539 34.92 34.91 -4.57
CA ARG A 539 35.76 36.07 -4.53
C ARG A 539 34.93 37.32 -4.23
N LEU A 540 35.36 38.08 -3.23
CA LEU A 540 34.74 39.35 -2.83
C LEU A 540 35.62 40.51 -3.32
N PHE A 541 35.03 41.48 -4.01
CA PHE A 541 35.69 42.72 -4.39
C PHE A 541 35.37 43.83 -3.38
N ASN A 542 36.10 44.97 -3.49
CA ASN A 542 36.02 46.09 -2.54
C ASN A 542 34.57 46.46 -2.18
N ALA A 543 34.30 46.58 -0.87
CA ALA A 543 32.99 46.89 -0.31
C ALA A 543 31.88 45.88 -0.63
N SER A 544 32.21 44.72 -1.23
CA SER A 544 31.23 43.64 -1.40
C SER A 544 31.04 42.83 -0.10
N LYS A 545 29.87 42.20 0.05
CA LYS A 545 29.50 41.43 1.26
C LYS A 545 28.82 40.14 0.91
N LEU A 546 28.98 39.17 1.81
CA LEU A 546 28.09 38.01 1.91
C LEU A 546 27.18 38.18 3.10
N GLN A 547 25.90 37.98 2.95
CA GLN A 547 24.91 38.16 4.02
C GLN A 547 23.94 36.97 4.09
N ASN A 548 23.91 36.37 5.28
CA ASN A 548 22.90 35.39 5.66
C ASN A 548 21.62 36.08 6.13
#